data_9dfc974e85085cab01240fe84e10dfd5
#
_entry.id   9dfc974e85085cab01240fe84e10dfd5
#
_cell.length_a   1.000
_cell.length_b   1.000
_cell.length_c   1.000
_cell.angle_alpha   90.00
_cell.angle_beta   90.00
_cell.angle_gamma   90.00
#
_symmetry.space_group_name_H-M   'P 1'
#
loop_
_entity.id
_entity.type
_entity.pdbx_description
1 polymer ?
#
loop_
_entity_poly.entity_id
_entity_poly.type
_entity_poly.pdbx_seq_one_letter_code
_entity_poly.pdbx_strand_id
1 'polypeptide(L)'
;MNILRTKTERLTVTGMLIAVGIILPFATSHGFGLPGNVLLPMHIPVFICGLLCGPLFGAAAGILLPLLNCILTGMPAPYPNMPLMICELCVYGLISGLLFCKTPLGKRKIGVYVSLLSAMICGRAVYGLAFHAFLLFDGDLKAASVLGALITGLPGIVIQLLLVPGDVFAVERFLGRTERSAVESAKNLITREKATCIIIKDGKIVTIEEGRGISPVIAMYEQDMLKDSVIVDKIIGKAAAMILVLGGVKYCYGLTMSRDAVEFLKKNGVTVKYDKCTDYIVNRNGDGPCPMEQTVKDITSPEEALKALKAKIEELKAVNN
;
A
#
# COMPACT_ATOMS: atom_id res chain seq x y z
N MET A 1 7.09 -1.40 -0.79
CA MET A 1 5.65 -1.71 -0.98
C MET A 1 4.85 -0.70 -0.15
N ASN A 2 3.97 0.07 -0.76
CA ASN A 2 3.12 0.99 0.00
C ASN A 2 1.77 0.31 0.20
N ILE A 3 1.42 -0.02 1.42
CA ILE A 3 0.14 -0.64 1.78
C ILE A 3 -0.99 0.38 1.56
N LEU A 4 -0.79 1.62 2.01
CA LEU A 4 -1.69 2.74 1.76
C LEU A 4 -1.25 3.49 0.49
N ARG A 5 -2.18 3.75 -0.40
CA ARG A 5 -1.90 4.24 -1.77
C ARG A 5 -1.92 5.76 -1.88
N THR A 6 -2.88 6.41 -1.24
CA THR A 6 -3.06 7.86 -1.34
C THR A 6 -2.41 8.62 -0.16
N LYS A 7 -2.06 9.89 -0.38
CA LYS A 7 -1.57 10.77 0.69
C LYS A 7 -2.63 10.98 1.77
N THR A 8 -3.89 11.09 1.37
CA THR A 8 -5.03 11.29 2.28
C THR A 8 -5.21 10.09 3.20
N GLU A 9 -5.17 8.85 2.68
CA GLU A 9 -5.23 7.64 3.50
C GLU A 9 -4.11 7.60 4.53
N ARG A 10 -2.87 7.90 4.12
CA ARG A 10 -1.72 7.94 5.04
C ARG A 10 -1.90 8.99 6.12
N LEU A 11 -2.39 10.19 5.77
CA LEU A 11 -2.63 11.25 6.74
C LEU A 11 -3.70 10.85 7.74
N THR A 12 -4.83 10.29 7.27
CA THR A 12 -5.93 9.82 8.12
C THR A 12 -5.47 8.72 9.08
N VAL A 13 -4.79 7.69 8.56
CA VAL A 13 -4.26 6.59 9.38
C VAL A 13 -3.21 7.08 10.37
N THR A 14 -2.34 8.03 9.98
CA THR A 14 -1.38 8.65 10.89
C THR A 14 -2.09 9.38 12.03
N GLY A 15 -3.12 10.17 11.73
CA GLY A 15 -3.93 10.86 12.75
C GLY A 15 -4.60 9.87 13.72
N MET A 16 -5.17 8.78 13.20
CA MET A 16 -5.76 7.72 14.04
C MET A 16 -4.71 7.03 14.93
N LEU A 17 -3.53 6.73 14.39
CA LEU A 17 -2.43 6.12 15.14
C LEU A 17 -1.87 7.06 16.21
N ILE A 18 -1.81 8.36 15.95
CA ILE A 18 -1.43 9.36 16.95
C ILE A 18 -2.48 9.39 18.08
N ALA A 19 -3.78 9.39 17.76
CA ALA A 19 -4.82 9.34 18.77
C ALA A 19 -4.72 8.07 19.64
N VAL A 20 -4.52 6.90 19.03
CA VAL A 20 -4.28 5.65 19.75
C VAL A 20 -3.03 5.76 20.63
N GLY A 21 -1.95 6.35 20.13
CA GLY A 21 -0.69 6.51 20.85
C GLY A 21 -0.79 7.49 22.05
N ILE A 22 -1.76 8.37 22.06
CA ILE A 22 -2.10 9.19 23.24
C ILE A 22 -2.89 8.41 24.27
N ILE A 23 -3.89 7.63 23.83
CA ILE A 23 -4.77 6.87 24.71
C ILE A 23 -4.05 5.67 25.35
N LEU A 24 -3.20 4.98 24.59
CA LEU A 24 -2.58 3.72 24.98
C LEU A 24 -1.74 3.82 26.28
N PRO A 25 -0.86 4.82 26.49
CA PRO A 25 -0.14 5.01 27.73
C PRO A 25 -1.06 5.26 28.92
N PHE A 26 -2.12 6.03 28.72
CA PHE A 26 -3.12 6.28 29.75
C PHE A 26 -3.85 5.00 30.16
N ALA A 27 -4.31 4.22 29.20
CA ALA A 27 -4.99 2.96 29.43
C ALA A 27 -4.09 1.93 30.14
N THR A 28 -2.81 1.84 29.74
CA THR A 28 -1.87 0.88 30.34
C THR A 28 -1.46 1.25 31.76
N SER A 29 -1.21 2.51 32.04
CA SER A 29 -0.78 2.96 33.37
C SER A 29 -1.94 3.02 34.37
N HIS A 30 -3.10 3.54 33.98
CA HIS A 30 -4.25 3.64 34.90
C HIS A 30 -5.13 2.38 34.91
N GLY A 31 -5.27 1.69 33.77
CA GLY A 31 -6.09 0.49 33.67
C GLY A 31 -5.42 -0.77 34.24
N PHE A 32 -4.12 -0.94 34.00
CA PHE A 32 -3.39 -2.17 34.40
C PHE A 32 -2.32 -1.90 35.46
N GLY A 33 -2.10 -0.66 35.89
CA GLY A 33 -1.08 -0.33 36.88
C GLY A 33 0.37 -0.59 36.44
N LEU A 34 0.59 -0.79 35.13
CA LEU A 34 1.90 -1.14 34.59
C LEU A 34 2.66 0.13 34.18
N PRO A 35 3.93 0.28 34.62
CA PRO A 35 4.73 1.44 34.29
C PRO A 35 4.93 1.59 32.76
N GLY A 36 4.72 2.78 32.23
CA GLY A 36 4.85 3.06 30.79
C GLY A 36 6.26 2.84 30.22
N ASN A 37 7.29 2.91 31.06
CA ASN A 37 8.69 2.61 30.70
C ASN A 37 8.96 1.11 30.51
N VAL A 38 8.09 0.22 31.02
CA VAL A 38 8.18 -1.24 30.84
C VAL A 38 7.50 -1.68 29.56
N LEU A 39 6.27 -1.20 29.30
CA LEU A 39 5.47 -1.62 28.16
C LEU A 39 5.77 -0.83 26.89
N LEU A 40 6.31 0.37 27.00
CA LEU A 40 6.65 1.27 25.89
C LEU A 40 5.48 1.46 24.89
N PRO A 41 4.26 1.77 25.37
CA PRO A 41 3.05 1.71 24.56
C PRO A 41 3.03 2.70 23.39
N MET A 42 3.68 3.88 23.53
CA MET A 42 3.77 4.87 22.46
C MET A 42 4.58 4.42 21.24
N HIS A 43 5.45 3.42 21.41
CA HIS A 43 6.31 2.93 20.33
C HIS A 43 5.51 2.14 19.28
N ILE A 44 4.47 1.40 19.69
CA ILE A 44 3.65 0.55 18.83
C ILE A 44 3.00 1.36 17.69
N PRO A 45 2.26 2.45 17.95
CA PRO A 45 1.67 3.28 16.87
C PRO A 45 2.72 3.91 15.95
N VAL A 46 3.90 4.27 16.46
CA VAL A 46 4.99 4.85 15.65
C VAL A 46 5.53 3.82 14.67
N PHE A 47 5.80 2.59 15.10
CA PHE A 47 6.24 1.51 14.23
C PHE A 47 5.19 1.19 13.16
N ILE A 48 3.92 1.04 13.56
CA ILE A 48 2.81 0.77 12.64
C ILE A 48 2.69 1.91 11.62
N CYS A 49 2.81 3.18 12.05
CA CYS A 49 2.79 4.34 11.18
C CYS A 49 3.96 4.31 10.17
N GLY A 50 5.17 4.03 10.62
CA GLY A 50 6.32 3.87 9.72
C GLY A 50 6.11 2.79 8.67
N LEU A 51 5.66 1.61 9.08
CA LEU A 51 5.45 0.45 8.20
C LEU A 51 4.29 0.65 7.22
N LEU A 52 3.16 1.22 7.64
CA LEU A 52 1.97 1.38 6.80
C LEU A 52 1.96 2.68 5.99
N CYS A 53 2.29 3.81 6.62
CA CYS A 53 2.19 5.15 6.02
C CYS A 53 3.50 5.60 5.37
N GLY A 54 4.62 4.99 5.75
CA GLY A 54 5.94 5.30 5.22
C GLY A 54 6.81 6.18 6.14
N PRO A 55 8.09 6.39 5.76
CA PRO A 55 9.12 6.93 6.65
C PRO A 55 8.82 8.34 7.17
N LEU A 56 8.32 9.24 6.32
CA LEU A 56 8.05 10.62 6.72
C LEU A 56 6.89 10.72 7.71
N PHE A 57 5.83 9.95 7.50
CA PHE A 57 4.68 9.91 8.41
C PHE A 57 5.05 9.23 9.73
N GLY A 58 5.86 8.16 9.68
CA GLY A 58 6.38 7.50 10.88
C GLY A 58 7.27 8.42 11.71
N ALA A 59 8.18 9.16 11.07
CA ALA A 59 9.02 10.15 11.75
C ALA A 59 8.18 11.27 12.38
N ALA A 60 7.20 11.81 11.65
CA ALA A 60 6.28 12.83 12.16
C ALA A 60 5.49 12.33 13.37
N ALA A 61 4.96 11.09 13.32
CA ALA A 61 4.30 10.48 14.47
C ALA A 61 5.26 10.32 15.67
N GLY A 62 6.52 9.93 15.41
CA GLY A 62 7.55 9.79 16.43
C GLY A 62 7.91 11.10 17.14
N ILE A 63 7.78 12.24 16.45
CA ILE A 63 7.97 13.57 17.03
C ILE A 63 6.72 14.02 17.79
N LEU A 64 5.55 13.90 17.14
CA LEU A 64 4.30 14.45 17.66
C LEU A 64 3.79 13.70 18.89
N LEU A 65 3.97 12.37 18.96
CA LEU A 65 3.42 11.56 20.05
C LEU A 65 4.02 11.91 21.42
N PRO A 66 5.34 11.94 21.63
CA PRO A 66 5.91 12.33 22.93
C PRO A 66 5.57 13.79 23.30
N LEU A 67 5.55 14.68 22.31
CA LEU A 67 5.21 16.08 22.52
C LEU A 67 3.76 16.25 22.99
N LEU A 68 2.81 15.66 22.28
CA LEU A 68 1.38 15.74 22.62
C LEU A 68 1.10 15.07 23.97
N ASN A 69 1.68 13.89 24.23
CA ASN A 69 1.52 13.23 25.53
C ASN A 69 2.09 14.07 26.67
N CYS A 70 3.26 14.68 26.51
CA CYS A 70 3.84 15.57 27.50
C CYS A 70 2.91 16.76 27.82
N ILE A 71 2.33 17.39 26.78
CA ILE A 71 1.41 18.52 26.95
C ILE A 71 0.09 18.12 27.61
N LEU A 72 -0.47 16.97 27.21
CA LEU A 72 -1.79 16.54 27.65
C LEU A 72 -1.81 15.82 28.99
N THR A 73 -0.76 15.06 29.29
CA THR A 73 -0.70 14.17 30.48
C THR A 73 0.44 14.48 31.42
N GLY A 74 1.37 15.39 31.06
CA GLY A 74 2.60 15.65 31.80
C GLY A 74 3.66 14.53 31.65
N MET A 75 3.39 13.52 30.83
CA MET A 75 4.28 12.36 30.64
C MET A 75 4.56 12.15 29.13
N PRO A 76 5.80 11.91 28.71
CA PRO A 76 7.04 11.86 29.52
C PRO A 76 7.41 13.21 30.12
N ALA A 77 8.22 13.21 31.19
CA ALA A 77 8.71 14.46 31.79
C ALA A 77 9.36 15.37 30.74
N PRO A 78 9.07 16.69 30.78
CA PRO A 78 9.55 17.63 29.75
C PRO A 78 11.06 17.60 29.54
N TYR A 79 11.83 17.35 30.58
CA TYR A 79 13.29 17.22 30.54
C TYR A 79 13.75 16.15 31.54
N PRO A 80 14.71 15.31 31.20
CA PRO A 80 15.32 15.10 29.88
C PRO A 80 14.55 14.11 28.98
N ASN A 81 13.48 13.51 29.48
CA ASN A 81 12.86 12.31 28.87
C ASN A 81 12.14 12.60 27.53
N MET A 82 11.40 13.71 27.44
CA MET A 82 10.66 14.03 26.22
C MET A 82 11.57 14.21 25.00
N PRO A 83 12.63 15.04 25.00
CA PRO A 83 13.49 15.20 23.85
C PRO A 83 14.24 13.90 23.48
N LEU A 84 14.64 13.09 24.46
CA LEU A 84 15.26 11.80 24.22
C LEU A 84 14.29 10.83 23.52
N MET A 85 13.04 10.78 23.96
CA MET A 85 12.00 9.97 23.32
C MET A 85 11.66 10.47 21.92
N ILE A 86 11.66 11.77 21.68
CA ILE A 86 11.45 12.33 20.33
C ILE A 86 12.54 11.83 19.38
N CYS A 87 13.81 11.90 19.77
CA CYS A 87 14.92 11.42 18.95
C CYS A 87 14.77 9.91 18.66
N GLU A 88 14.46 9.11 19.65
CA GLU A 88 14.31 7.67 19.53
C GLU A 88 13.13 7.29 18.64
N LEU A 89 11.92 7.81 18.92
CA LEU A 89 10.71 7.47 18.20
C LEU A 89 10.72 8.00 16.76
N CYS A 90 11.32 9.15 16.52
CA CYS A 90 11.53 9.67 15.17
C CYS A 90 12.33 8.68 14.31
N VAL A 91 13.43 8.17 14.86
CA VAL A 91 14.28 7.16 14.19
C VAL A 91 13.53 5.84 13.99
N TYR A 92 12.75 5.41 14.96
CA TYR A 92 11.92 4.22 14.84
C TYR A 92 10.96 4.29 13.66
N GLY A 93 10.19 5.37 13.57
CA GLY A 93 9.25 5.59 12.47
C GLY A 93 9.94 5.76 11.11
N LEU A 94 11.07 6.48 11.09
CA LEU A 94 11.84 6.73 9.88
C LEU A 94 12.45 5.43 9.32
N ILE A 95 13.21 4.69 10.13
CA ILE A 95 13.97 3.52 9.70
C ILE A 95 13.02 2.36 9.36
N SER A 96 12.00 2.09 10.21
CA SER A 96 11.02 1.04 9.92
C SER A 96 10.31 1.29 8.59
N GLY A 97 9.90 2.53 8.35
CA GLY A 97 9.25 2.93 7.10
C GLY A 97 10.20 2.92 5.88
N LEU A 98 11.46 3.34 6.04
CA LEU A 98 12.46 3.31 4.98
C LEU A 98 12.73 1.87 4.51
N LEU A 99 13.03 0.98 5.45
CA LEU A 99 13.37 -0.40 5.12
C LEU A 99 12.17 -1.15 4.55
N PHE A 100 10.98 -0.97 5.11
CA PHE A 100 9.79 -1.70 4.65
C PHE A 100 9.23 -1.16 3.34
N CYS A 101 9.06 0.17 3.21
CA CYS A 101 8.38 0.76 2.06
C CYS A 101 9.29 0.96 0.84
N LYS A 102 10.60 1.25 1.04
CA LYS A 102 11.50 1.62 -0.05
C LYS A 102 12.49 0.53 -0.48
N THR A 103 12.55 -0.60 0.24
CA THR A 103 13.42 -1.72 -0.11
C THR A 103 12.63 -2.96 -0.54
N PRO A 104 13.27 -3.94 -1.21
CA PRO A 104 12.63 -5.21 -1.54
C PRO A 104 12.16 -6.03 -0.32
N LEU A 105 12.63 -5.69 0.88
CA LEU A 105 12.26 -6.37 2.14
C LEU A 105 10.75 -6.35 2.38
N GLY A 106 10.05 -5.25 2.06
CA GLY A 106 8.61 -5.14 2.22
C GLY A 106 7.77 -6.13 1.39
N LYS A 107 8.37 -6.79 0.40
CA LYS A 107 7.71 -7.86 -0.38
C LYS A 107 7.68 -9.21 0.34
N ARG A 108 8.43 -9.38 1.42
CA ARG A 108 8.56 -10.61 2.18
C ARG A 108 8.00 -10.42 3.59
N LYS A 109 7.28 -11.41 4.12
CA LYS A 109 6.76 -11.36 5.51
C LYS A 109 7.85 -11.12 6.56
N ILE A 110 9.02 -11.70 6.37
CA ILE A 110 10.18 -11.49 7.24
C ILE A 110 10.68 -10.03 7.21
N GLY A 111 10.36 -9.27 6.16
CA GLY A 111 10.77 -7.88 6.03
C GLY A 111 10.19 -6.97 7.12
N VAL A 112 9.02 -7.28 7.66
CA VAL A 112 8.44 -6.55 8.80
C VAL A 112 9.36 -6.69 10.02
N TYR A 113 9.77 -7.92 10.35
CA TYR A 113 10.66 -8.20 11.49
C TYR A 113 12.03 -7.57 11.32
N VAL A 114 12.63 -7.69 10.13
CA VAL A 114 13.93 -7.07 9.83
C VAL A 114 13.87 -5.56 9.95
N SER A 115 12.82 -4.92 9.40
CA SER A 115 12.63 -3.47 9.50
C SER A 115 12.44 -3.02 10.94
N LEU A 116 11.68 -3.80 11.74
CA LEU A 116 11.40 -3.52 13.13
C LEU A 116 12.66 -3.61 13.99
N LEU A 117 13.40 -4.72 13.90
CA LEU A 117 14.64 -4.95 14.65
C LEU A 117 15.71 -3.92 14.29
N SER A 118 15.89 -3.64 12.99
CA SER A 118 16.84 -2.60 12.56
C SER A 118 16.48 -1.21 13.10
N ALA A 119 15.19 -0.87 13.08
CA ALA A 119 14.73 0.39 13.64
C ALA A 119 14.96 0.46 15.16
N MET A 120 14.68 -0.63 15.90
CA MET A 120 14.93 -0.70 17.34
C MET A 120 16.40 -0.53 17.69
N ILE A 121 17.31 -1.18 16.93
CA ILE A 121 18.75 -1.02 17.14
C ILE A 121 19.19 0.43 16.87
N CYS A 122 18.80 1.00 15.72
CA CYS A 122 19.18 2.36 15.35
C CYS A 122 18.63 3.40 16.33
N GLY A 123 17.36 3.27 16.73
CA GLY A 123 16.76 4.22 17.66
C GLY A 123 17.36 4.15 19.05
N ARG A 124 17.70 2.93 19.55
CA ARG A 124 18.43 2.79 20.82
C ARG A 124 19.84 3.37 20.76
N ALA A 125 20.52 3.22 19.63
CA ALA A 125 21.81 3.87 19.41
C ALA A 125 21.69 5.42 19.45
N VAL A 126 20.67 5.96 18.77
CA VAL A 126 20.40 7.41 18.77
C VAL A 126 19.98 7.89 20.17
N TYR A 127 19.14 7.15 20.88
CA TYR A 127 18.80 7.44 22.28
C TYR A 127 20.07 7.54 23.15
N GLY A 128 20.96 6.55 23.05
CA GLY A 128 22.22 6.53 23.81
C GLY A 128 23.13 7.71 23.47
N LEU A 129 23.26 8.05 22.18
CA LEU A 129 24.04 9.20 21.74
C LEU A 129 23.45 10.52 22.23
N ALA A 130 22.13 10.69 22.09
CA ALA A 130 21.43 11.88 22.59
C ALA A 130 21.57 12.00 24.11
N PHE A 131 21.40 10.93 24.84
CA PHE A 131 21.59 10.90 26.30
C PHE A 131 23.03 11.28 26.68
N HIS A 132 24.03 10.76 25.98
CA HIS A 132 25.42 11.12 26.21
C HIS A 132 25.69 12.60 25.93
N ALA A 133 25.10 13.15 24.87
CA ALA A 133 25.17 14.59 24.58
C ALA A 133 24.55 15.41 25.70
N PHE A 134 23.41 15.03 26.25
CA PHE A 134 22.78 15.69 27.40
C PHE A 134 23.67 15.65 28.66
N LEU A 135 24.36 14.51 28.92
CA LEU A 135 25.31 14.40 30.03
C LEU A 135 26.47 15.40 29.96
N LEU A 136 26.89 15.79 28.74
CA LEU A 136 27.95 16.80 28.58
C LEU A 136 27.51 18.22 28.95
N PHE A 137 26.18 18.47 28.88
CA PHE A 137 25.60 19.80 29.21
C PHE A 137 25.03 19.85 30.63
N ASP A 138 24.62 18.71 31.19
CA ASP A 138 23.96 18.62 32.49
C ASP A 138 24.56 17.44 33.29
N GLY A 139 25.49 17.79 34.20
CA GLY A 139 26.27 16.83 34.97
C GLY A 139 25.48 16.04 36.03
N ASP A 140 24.23 16.43 36.30
CA ASP A 140 23.36 15.74 37.29
C ASP A 140 22.71 14.45 36.76
N LEU A 141 22.80 14.21 35.45
CA LEU A 141 22.26 12.96 34.83
C LEU A 141 23.18 11.77 35.11
N LYS A 142 22.62 10.69 35.64
CA LYS A 142 23.42 9.49 35.96
C LYS A 142 23.50 8.54 34.75
N ALA A 143 24.72 8.19 34.32
CA ALA A 143 24.99 7.29 33.21
C ALA A 143 24.34 5.89 33.35
N ALA A 144 24.09 5.45 34.57
CA ALA A 144 23.38 4.16 34.85
C ALA A 144 21.94 4.11 34.30
N SER A 145 21.35 5.24 33.96
CA SER A 145 19.96 5.31 33.46
C SER A 145 19.78 4.73 32.04
N VAL A 146 20.79 4.73 31.18
CA VAL A 146 20.68 4.16 29.80
C VAL A 146 20.58 2.63 29.86
N LEU A 147 21.42 1.98 30.62
CA LEU A 147 21.39 0.53 30.78
C LEU A 147 20.11 0.09 31.50
N GLY A 148 19.68 0.85 32.51
CA GLY A 148 18.42 0.65 33.20
C GLY A 148 17.21 0.75 32.26
N ALA A 149 17.16 1.77 31.40
CA ALA A 149 16.09 1.94 30.42
C ALA A 149 16.06 0.81 29.37
N LEU A 150 17.21 0.25 28.99
CA LEU A 150 17.31 -0.92 28.11
C LEU A 150 16.70 -2.17 28.75
N ILE A 151 17.08 -2.47 29.97
CA ILE A 151 16.64 -3.67 30.71
C ILE A 151 15.15 -3.57 31.03
N THR A 152 14.69 -2.44 31.56
CA THR A 152 13.27 -2.23 31.89
C THR A 152 12.34 -2.25 30.68
N GLY A 153 12.82 -1.86 29.49
CA GLY A 153 12.04 -1.88 28.25
C GLY A 153 11.98 -3.25 27.55
N LEU A 154 12.70 -4.28 27.99
CA LEU A 154 12.72 -5.60 27.35
C LEU A 154 11.31 -6.21 27.19
N PRO A 155 10.42 -6.21 28.20
CA PRO A 155 9.07 -6.73 28.04
C PRO A 155 8.30 -6.00 26.93
N GLY A 156 8.44 -4.67 26.85
CA GLY A 156 7.83 -3.86 25.79
C GLY A 156 8.34 -4.23 24.40
N ILE A 157 9.64 -4.50 24.25
CA ILE A 157 10.24 -4.94 22.98
C ILE A 157 9.62 -6.28 22.53
N VAL A 158 9.46 -7.24 23.43
CA VAL A 158 8.84 -8.54 23.11
C VAL A 158 7.38 -8.34 22.65
N ILE A 159 6.62 -7.52 23.37
CA ILE A 159 5.24 -7.19 23.01
C ILE A 159 5.18 -6.53 21.63
N GLN A 160 6.07 -5.59 21.32
CA GLN A 160 6.14 -4.91 20.02
C GLN A 160 6.45 -5.88 18.89
N LEU A 161 7.36 -6.85 19.09
CA LEU A 161 7.71 -7.88 18.12
C LEU A 161 6.56 -8.84 17.80
N LEU A 162 5.59 -8.96 18.70
CA LEU A 162 4.39 -9.78 18.49
C LEU A 162 3.23 -8.96 17.90
N LEU A 163 2.93 -7.80 18.50
CA LEU A 163 1.76 -7.00 18.12
C LEU A 163 1.95 -6.28 16.79
N VAL A 164 3.08 -5.59 16.60
CA VAL A 164 3.28 -4.78 15.38
C VAL A 164 3.21 -5.60 14.08
N PRO A 165 3.89 -6.76 13.96
CA PRO A 165 3.71 -7.61 12.79
C PRO A 165 2.30 -8.15 12.65
N GLY A 166 1.64 -8.50 13.76
CA GLY A 166 0.25 -8.96 13.78
C GLY A 166 -0.69 -7.94 13.18
N ASP A 167 -0.60 -6.68 13.62
CA ASP A 167 -1.42 -5.57 13.13
C ASP A 167 -1.16 -5.28 11.65
N VAL A 168 0.12 -5.23 11.23
CA VAL A 168 0.48 -5.02 9.82
C VAL A 168 -0.10 -6.12 8.93
N PHE A 169 0.05 -7.39 9.32
CA PHE A 169 -0.51 -8.51 8.55
C PHE A 169 -2.03 -8.55 8.58
N ALA A 170 -2.67 -8.13 9.68
CA ALA A 170 -4.12 -8.00 9.75
C ALA A 170 -4.64 -6.95 8.76
N VAL A 171 -4.00 -5.79 8.69
CA VAL A 171 -4.34 -4.71 7.73
C VAL A 171 -4.13 -5.18 6.29
N GLU A 172 -2.98 -5.81 5.98
CA GLU A 172 -2.73 -6.36 4.64
C GLU A 172 -3.79 -7.39 4.23
N ARG A 173 -4.16 -8.27 5.15
CA ARG A 173 -5.19 -9.29 4.90
C ARG A 173 -6.57 -8.68 4.72
N PHE A 174 -6.91 -7.66 5.48
CA PHE A 174 -8.18 -6.94 5.38
C PHE A 174 -8.29 -6.25 4.01
N LEU A 175 -7.28 -5.48 3.61
CA LEU A 175 -7.25 -4.81 2.30
C LEU A 175 -7.30 -5.81 1.15
N GLY A 176 -6.55 -6.91 1.24
CA GLY A 176 -6.59 -7.97 0.24
C GLY A 176 -7.94 -8.71 0.15
N ARG A 177 -8.69 -8.83 1.27
CA ARG A 177 -10.06 -9.35 1.27
C ARG A 177 -11.03 -8.40 0.57
N THR A 178 -10.92 -7.11 0.82
CA THR A 178 -11.77 -6.08 0.22
C THR A 178 -11.59 -6.05 -1.29
N GLU A 179 -10.35 -6.09 -1.78
CA GLU A 179 -10.08 -6.18 -3.23
C GLU A 179 -10.65 -7.47 -3.86
N ARG A 180 -10.47 -8.62 -3.22
CA ARG A 180 -11.02 -9.90 -3.71
C ARG A 180 -12.55 -9.88 -3.76
N SER A 181 -13.19 -9.31 -2.73
CA SER A 181 -14.65 -9.18 -2.69
C SER A 181 -15.15 -8.26 -3.80
N ALA A 182 -14.46 -7.15 -4.08
CA ALA A 182 -14.81 -6.24 -5.16
C ALA A 182 -14.65 -6.90 -6.54
N VAL A 183 -13.57 -7.67 -6.76
CA VAL A 183 -13.38 -8.45 -8.00
C VAL A 183 -14.48 -9.48 -8.18
N GLU A 184 -14.87 -10.19 -7.12
CA GLU A 184 -15.93 -11.19 -7.20
C GLU A 184 -17.30 -10.54 -7.48
N SER A 185 -17.59 -9.41 -6.87
CA SER A 185 -18.78 -8.61 -7.16
C SER A 185 -18.81 -8.13 -8.62
N ALA A 186 -17.67 -7.66 -9.13
CA ALA A 186 -17.52 -7.24 -10.52
C ALA A 186 -17.74 -8.41 -11.49
N LYS A 187 -17.17 -9.59 -11.20
CA LYS A 187 -17.43 -10.83 -11.98
C LYS A 187 -18.91 -11.15 -12.06
N ASN A 188 -19.60 -11.11 -10.93
CA ASN A 188 -21.03 -11.37 -10.86
C ASN A 188 -21.86 -10.39 -11.72
N LEU A 189 -21.48 -9.11 -11.74
CA LEU A 189 -22.13 -8.10 -12.59
C LEU A 189 -21.92 -8.40 -14.06
N ILE A 190 -20.70 -8.76 -14.48
CA ILE A 190 -20.37 -9.09 -15.86
C ILE A 190 -21.07 -10.40 -16.30
N THR A 191 -21.09 -11.42 -15.44
CA THR A 191 -21.73 -12.70 -15.71
C THR A 191 -23.24 -12.54 -15.86
N ARG A 192 -23.85 -11.60 -15.15
CA ARG A 192 -25.29 -11.26 -15.28
C ARG A 192 -25.60 -10.29 -16.43
N GLU A 193 -24.62 -10.04 -17.29
CA GLU A 193 -24.72 -9.14 -18.45
C GLU A 193 -25.07 -7.68 -18.12
N LYS A 194 -24.85 -7.26 -16.88
CA LYS A 194 -25.06 -5.87 -16.41
C LYS A 194 -23.84 -4.97 -16.63
N ALA A 195 -22.74 -5.52 -17.12
CA ALA A 195 -21.50 -4.81 -17.41
C ALA A 195 -20.65 -5.58 -18.39
N THR A 196 -19.75 -4.92 -19.09
CA THR A 196 -18.71 -5.52 -19.94
C THR A 196 -17.34 -5.33 -19.35
N CYS A 197 -17.07 -4.15 -18.79
CA CYS A 197 -15.80 -3.81 -18.13
C CYS A 197 -16.06 -3.02 -16.84
N ILE A 198 -15.30 -3.32 -15.80
CA ILE A 198 -15.43 -2.70 -14.48
C ILE A 198 -14.05 -2.29 -13.98
N ILE A 199 -13.95 -1.03 -13.52
CA ILE A 199 -12.75 -0.50 -12.85
C ILE A 199 -12.95 -0.57 -11.34
N ILE A 200 -11.96 -1.13 -10.65
CA ILE A 200 -11.89 -1.16 -9.19
C ILE A 200 -10.66 -0.38 -8.75
N LYS A 201 -10.84 0.56 -7.84
CA LYS A 201 -9.76 1.27 -7.13
C LYS A 201 -10.00 1.17 -5.63
N ASP A 202 -8.93 0.88 -4.88
CA ASP A 202 -8.97 0.79 -3.40
C ASP A 202 -10.06 -0.14 -2.87
N GLY A 203 -10.28 -1.26 -3.59
CA GLY A 203 -11.28 -2.26 -3.22
C GLY A 203 -12.74 -1.84 -3.46
N LYS A 204 -12.99 -0.73 -4.18
CA LYS A 204 -14.33 -0.25 -4.54
C LYS A 204 -14.49 -0.19 -6.05
N ILE A 205 -15.68 -0.54 -6.52
CA ILE A 205 -16.06 -0.35 -7.91
C ILE A 205 -16.20 1.16 -8.15
N VAL A 206 -15.43 1.69 -9.10
CA VAL A 206 -15.42 3.11 -9.46
C VAL A 206 -16.20 3.37 -10.73
N THR A 207 -16.13 2.45 -11.70
CA THR A 207 -16.79 2.60 -12.99
C THR A 207 -17.32 1.25 -13.45
N ILE A 208 -18.51 1.28 -14.02
CA ILE A 208 -19.18 0.15 -14.68
C ILE A 208 -19.46 0.57 -16.10
N GLU A 209 -18.92 -0.18 -17.06
CA GLU A 209 -19.10 0.06 -18.48
C GLU A 209 -19.94 -1.08 -19.10
N GLU A 210 -20.92 -0.68 -19.90
CA GLU A 210 -21.78 -1.60 -20.65
C GLU A 210 -21.41 -1.63 -22.16
N GLY A 211 -20.55 -0.69 -22.56
CA GLY A 211 -20.07 -0.53 -23.92
C GLY A 211 -19.28 -1.74 -24.42
N ARG A 212 -19.40 -2.08 -25.69
CA ARG A 212 -18.73 -3.23 -26.30
C ARG A 212 -17.49 -2.82 -27.10
N GLY A 213 -16.49 -3.68 -27.11
CA GLY A 213 -15.25 -3.51 -27.86
C GLY A 213 -14.23 -2.68 -27.10
N ILE A 214 -13.25 -2.12 -27.81
CA ILE A 214 -12.10 -1.44 -27.20
C ILE A 214 -12.34 0.04 -26.86
N SER A 215 -13.35 0.65 -27.47
CA SER A 215 -13.61 2.10 -27.30
C SER A 215 -13.79 2.53 -25.84
N PRO A 216 -14.51 1.80 -24.99
CA PRO A 216 -14.60 2.11 -23.56
C PRO A 216 -13.25 2.10 -22.87
N VAL A 217 -12.38 1.14 -23.18
CA VAL A 217 -11.05 1.03 -22.57
C VAL A 217 -10.16 2.20 -22.95
N ILE A 218 -10.25 2.64 -24.22
CA ILE A 218 -9.53 3.84 -24.71
C ILE A 218 -10.05 5.09 -24.01
N ALA A 219 -11.36 5.25 -23.86
CA ALA A 219 -11.96 6.38 -23.15
C ALA A 219 -11.53 6.44 -21.68
N MET A 220 -11.50 5.31 -21.00
CA MET A 220 -10.99 5.21 -19.61
C MET A 220 -9.50 5.58 -19.52
N TYR A 221 -8.70 5.21 -20.51
CA TYR A 221 -7.29 5.62 -20.60
C TYR A 221 -7.16 7.13 -20.75
N GLU A 222 -7.92 7.76 -21.67
CA GLU A 222 -7.89 9.20 -21.90
C GLU A 222 -8.34 10.03 -20.69
N GLN A 223 -9.20 9.46 -19.85
CA GLN A 223 -9.66 10.05 -18.59
C GLN A 223 -8.73 9.75 -17.39
N ASP A 224 -7.56 9.17 -17.60
CA ASP A 224 -6.59 8.75 -16.55
C ASP A 224 -7.20 7.84 -15.48
N MET A 225 -8.22 7.05 -15.83
CA MET A 225 -8.94 6.18 -14.91
C MET A 225 -8.23 4.84 -14.67
N LEU A 226 -7.31 4.43 -15.55
CA LEU A 226 -6.68 3.11 -15.52
C LEU A 226 -5.51 3.02 -14.54
N LYS A 227 -4.89 4.15 -14.20
CA LYS A 227 -3.70 4.19 -13.37
C LYS A 227 -3.94 3.58 -12.00
N ASP A 228 -3.06 2.63 -11.64
CA ASP A 228 -3.07 1.91 -10.35
C ASP A 228 -4.37 1.13 -10.07
N SER A 229 -5.19 0.86 -11.11
CA SER A 229 -6.49 0.20 -10.99
C SER A 229 -6.40 -1.33 -11.11
N VAL A 230 -7.52 -1.96 -10.74
CA VAL A 230 -7.86 -3.35 -11.03
C VAL A 230 -8.96 -3.34 -12.08
N ILE A 231 -8.77 -4.09 -13.16
CA ILE A 231 -9.74 -4.22 -14.25
C ILE A 231 -10.37 -5.61 -14.21
N VAL A 232 -11.70 -5.66 -14.33
CA VAL A 232 -12.45 -6.89 -14.57
C VAL A 232 -13.23 -6.69 -15.87
N ASP A 233 -12.96 -7.54 -16.88
CA ASP A 233 -13.55 -7.41 -18.21
C ASP A 233 -14.08 -8.77 -18.71
N LYS A 234 -15.11 -8.71 -19.53
CA LYS A 234 -15.69 -9.90 -20.17
C LYS A 234 -14.70 -10.56 -21.15
N ILE A 235 -14.02 -9.75 -21.96
CA ILE A 235 -13.12 -10.22 -23.03
C ILE A 235 -11.90 -9.32 -23.16
N ILE A 236 -10.73 -9.89 -22.95
CA ILE A 236 -9.45 -9.14 -23.07
C ILE A 236 -8.59 -9.80 -24.15
N GLY A 237 -8.47 -9.11 -25.27
CA GLY A 237 -7.53 -9.43 -26.33
C GLY A 237 -6.24 -8.61 -26.22
N LYS A 238 -5.26 -8.87 -27.11
CA LYS A 238 -3.97 -8.17 -27.16
C LYS A 238 -4.16 -6.64 -27.26
N ALA A 239 -5.13 -6.19 -28.06
CA ALA A 239 -5.43 -4.77 -28.24
C ALA A 239 -5.81 -4.09 -26.91
N ALA A 240 -6.73 -4.69 -26.15
CA ALA A 240 -7.12 -4.18 -24.84
C ALA A 240 -5.95 -4.25 -23.85
N ALA A 241 -5.21 -5.36 -23.84
CA ALA A 241 -4.04 -5.53 -22.98
C ALA A 241 -2.99 -4.44 -23.16
N MET A 242 -2.73 -3.99 -24.38
CA MET A 242 -1.78 -2.90 -24.69
C MET A 242 -2.24 -1.58 -24.10
N ILE A 243 -3.53 -1.24 -24.21
CA ILE A 243 -4.08 0.00 -23.63
C ILE A 243 -4.09 -0.07 -22.09
N LEU A 244 -4.39 -1.24 -21.51
CA LEU A 244 -4.34 -1.43 -20.05
C LEU A 244 -2.93 -1.26 -19.49
N VAL A 245 -1.90 -1.75 -20.20
CA VAL A 245 -0.48 -1.53 -19.84
C VAL A 245 -0.13 -0.05 -19.94
N LEU A 246 -0.50 0.62 -21.02
CA LEU A 246 -0.27 2.05 -21.24
C LEU A 246 -0.92 2.89 -20.12
N GLY A 247 -2.11 2.48 -19.67
CA GLY A 247 -2.84 3.12 -18.57
C GLY A 247 -2.30 2.82 -17.17
N GLY A 248 -1.33 1.92 -17.02
CA GLY A 248 -0.72 1.61 -15.72
C GLY A 248 -1.59 0.75 -14.80
N VAL A 249 -2.36 -0.19 -15.37
CA VAL A 249 -3.17 -1.15 -14.62
C VAL A 249 -2.28 -2.12 -13.84
N LYS A 250 -2.64 -2.43 -12.59
CA LYS A 250 -1.87 -3.34 -11.73
C LYS A 250 -2.34 -4.78 -11.77
N TYR A 251 -3.64 -4.99 -11.88
CA TYR A 251 -4.26 -6.29 -11.88
C TYR A 251 -5.37 -6.34 -12.93
N CYS A 252 -5.41 -7.43 -13.67
CA CYS A 252 -6.37 -7.65 -14.72
C CYS A 252 -7.03 -9.02 -14.57
N TYR A 253 -8.36 -9.03 -14.57
CA TYR A 253 -9.16 -10.23 -14.59
C TYR A 253 -10.05 -10.27 -15.85
N GLY A 254 -9.88 -11.27 -16.68
CA GLY A 254 -10.73 -11.48 -17.86
C GLY A 254 -11.55 -12.75 -17.73
N LEU A 255 -12.86 -12.70 -18.01
CA LEU A 255 -13.63 -13.94 -18.13
C LEU A 255 -13.08 -14.77 -19.30
N THR A 256 -12.75 -14.11 -20.41
CA THR A 256 -12.04 -14.72 -21.54
C THR A 256 -10.86 -13.85 -21.93
N MET A 257 -9.68 -14.44 -22.08
CA MET A 257 -8.48 -13.73 -22.51
C MET A 257 -7.80 -14.47 -23.67
N SER A 258 -7.23 -13.71 -24.62
CA SER A 258 -6.33 -14.31 -25.61
C SER A 258 -4.97 -14.62 -25.01
N ARG A 259 -4.28 -15.63 -25.57
CA ARG A 259 -2.93 -16.01 -25.13
C ARG A 259 -1.96 -14.84 -25.22
N ASP A 260 -2.00 -14.11 -26.34
CA ASP A 260 -1.18 -12.93 -26.58
C ASP A 260 -1.42 -11.81 -25.54
N ALA A 261 -2.69 -11.63 -25.12
CA ALA A 261 -3.03 -10.68 -24.06
C ALA A 261 -2.42 -11.08 -22.73
N VAL A 262 -2.51 -12.34 -22.34
CA VAL A 262 -1.95 -12.87 -21.09
C VAL A 262 -0.44 -12.73 -21.07
N GLU A 263 0.25 -13.08 -22.16
CA GLU A 263 1.71 -12.95 -22.26
C GLU A 263 2.15 -11.49 -22.21
N PHE A 264 1.48 -10.61 -22.97
CA PHE A 264 1.80 -9.20 -23.01
C PHE A 264 1.63 -8.51 -21.64
N LEU A 265 0.52 -8.75 -20.96
CA LEU A 265 0.27 -8.21 -19.62
C LEU A 265 1.32 -8.70 -18.59
N LYS A 266 1.62 -9.99 -18.58
CA LYS A 266 2.62 -10.57 -17.66
C LYS A 266 4.02 -10.01 -17.92
N LYS A 267 4.44 -9.89 -19.19
CA LYS A 267 5.73 -9.32 -19.59
C LYS A 267 5.89 -7.88 -19.09
N ASN A 268 4.78 -7.13 -19.03
CA ASN A 268 4.75 -5.74 -18.56
C ASN A 268 4.42 -5.60 -17.05
N GLY A 269 4.53 -6.69 -16.28
CA GLY A 269 4.42 -6.65 -14.81
C GLY A 269 2.99 -6.55 -14.27
N VAL A 270 1.97 -6.70 -15.11
CA VAL A 270 0.56 -6.74 -14.68
C VAL A 270 0.23 -8.13 -14.13
N THR A 271 -0.40 -8.18 -12.97
CA THR A 271 -0.92 -9.44 -12.43
C THR A 271 -2.18 -9.85 -13.16
N VAL A 272 -2.22 -11.08 -13.71
CA VAL A 272 -3.30 -11.54 -14.57
C VAL A 272 -4.00 -12.76 -13.98
N LYS A 273 -5.33 -12.75 -14.00
CA LYS A 273 -6.19 -13.93 -13.81
C LYS A 273 -7.28 -13.99 -14.87
N TYR A 274 -7.74 -15.19 -15.16
CA TYR A 274 -8.80 -15.42 -16.15
C TYR A 274 -9.56 -16.72 -15.84
N ASP A 275 -10.80 -16.81 -16.34
CA ASP A 275 -11.58 -18.05 -16.30
C ASP A 275 -11.26 -18.92 -17.51
N LYS A 276 -11.20 -18.33 -18.73
CA LYS A 276 -10.91 -19.04 -19.98
C LYS A 276 -9.78 -18.33 -20.75
N CYS A 277 -8.83 -19.13 -21.27
CA CYS A 277 -7.81 -18.66 -22.19
C CYS A 277 -8.07 -19.25 -23.58
N THR A 278 -8.01 -18.40 -24.61
CA THR A 278 -8.20 -18.77 -26.02
C THR A 278 -6.97 -18.37 -26.83
N ASP A 279 -6.77 -18.99 -27.99
CA ASP A 279 -5.63 -18.62 -28.83
C ASP A 279 -5.77 -17.20 -29.37
N TYR A 280 -6.98 -16.78 -29.75
CA TYR A 280 -7.32 -15.42 -30.20
C TYR A 280 -8.76 -15.08 -29.81
N ILE A 281 -9.11 -13.81 -29.87
CA ILE A 281 -10.49 -13.35 -29.69
C ILE A 281 -11.21 -13.38 -31.02
N VAL A 282 -12.38 -14.00 -31.03
CA VAL A 282 -13.26 -14.13 -32.22
C VAL A 282 -14.02 -12.79 -32.40
N ASN A 283 -14.26 -12.42 -33.66
CA ASN A 283 -15.06 -11.26 -34.03
C ASN A 283 -16.55 -11.43 -33.65
N ARG A 284 -17.36 -10.39 -33.86
CA ARG A 284 -18.79 -10.40 -33.49
C ARG A 284 -19.63 -11.42 -34.25
N ASN A 285 -19.23 -11.74 -35.45
CA ASN A 285 -19.94 -12.66 -36.32
C ASN A 285 -19.58 -14.13 -36.04
N GLY A 286 -18.49 -14.39 -35.32
CA GLY A 286 -18.01 -15.70 -34.99
C GLY A 286 -17.25 -16.42 -36.11
N ASP A 287 -16.97 -15.74 -37.23
CA ASP A 287 -16.37 -16.26 -38.44
C ASP A 287 -14.87 -16.00 -38.63
N GLY A 288 -14.26 -15.23 -37.71
CA GLY A 288 -12.85 -14.92 -37.79
C GLY A 288 -12.27 -14.17 -36.57
N PRO A 289 -11.00 -13.85 -36.61
CA PRO A 289 -10.35 -13.11 -35.50
C PRO A 289 -10.84 -11.66 -35.42
N CYS A 290 -10.79 -11.09 -34.21
CA CYS A 290 -11.19 -9.72 -33.95
C CYS A 290 -10.34 -8.72 -34.77
N PRO A 291 -10.96 -7.79 -35.50
CA PRO A 291 -10.24 -6.79 -36.31
C PRO A 291 -9.26 -5.95 -35.47
N MET A 292 -9.59 -5.65 -34.20
CA MET A 292 -8.70 -4.91 -33.31
C MET A 292 -7.45 -5.70 -32.94
N GLU A 293 -7.57 -7.03 -32.73
CA GLU A 293 -6.40 -7.88 -32.50
C GLU A 293 -5.52 -8.00 -33.74
N GLN A 294 -6.13 -8.09 -34.93
CA GLN A 294 -5.38 -8.09 -36.17
C GLN A 294 -4.59 -6.80 -36.37
N THR A 295 -5.20 -5.65 -36.06
CA THR A 295 -4.54 -4.33 -36.15
C THR A 295 -3.26 -4.24 -35.31
N VAL A 296 -3.24 -4.89 -34.15
CA VAL A 296 -2.07 -4.83 -33.23
C VAL A 296 -1.20 -6.10 -33.26
N LYS A 297 -1.43 -7.02 -34.19
CA LYS A 297 -0.77 -8.33 -34.21
C LYS A 297 0.75 -8.19 -34.15
N ASP A 298 1.32 -7.36 -35.00
CA ASP A 298 2.75 -7.16 -35.16
C ASP A 298 3.29 -5.93 -34.37
N ILE A 299 2.40 -5.19 -33.70
CA ILE A 299 2.77 -4.02 -32.89
C ILE A 299 3.23 -4.49 -31.51
N THR A 300 4.35 -3.91 -31.04
CA THR A 300 4.94 -4.17 -29.73
C THR A 300 4.84 -2.98 -28.78
N SER A 301 4.79 -1.74 -29.30
CA SER A 301 4.65 -0.52 -28.51
C SER A 301 3.17 -0.22 -28.21
N PRO A 302 2.80 -0.04 -26.92
CA PRO A 302 1.44 0.37 -26.53
C PRO A 302 1.01 1.71 -27.12
N GLU A 303 1.93 2.66 -27.29
CA GLU A 303 1.68 3.99 -27.86
C GLU A 303 1.33 3.90 -29.36
N GLU A 304 2.05 3.06 -30.10
CA GLU A 304 1.74 2.79 -31.52
C GLU A 304 0.41 2.07 -31.67
N ALA A 305 0.13 1.10 -30.77
CA ALA A 305 -1.13 0.39 -30.73
C ALA A 305 -2.32 1.33 -30.53
N LEU A 306 -2.21 2.31 -29.61
CA LEU A 306 -3.27 3.28 -29.38
C LEU A 306 -3.59 4.08 -30.65
N LYS A 307 -2.56 4.54 -31.40
CA LYS A 307 -2.75 5.28 -32.65
C LYS A 307 -3.42 4.41 -33.72
N ALA A 308 -2.92 3.20 -33.91
CA ALA A 308 -3.48 2.26 -34.88
C ALA A 308 -4.93 1.88 -34.58
N LEU A 309 -5.25 1.64 -33.31
CA LEU A 309 -6.60 1.29 -32.86
C LEU A 309 -7.59 2.44 -33.05
N LYS A 310 -7.18 3.69 -32.78
CA LYS A 310 -8.02 4.87 -33.03
C LYS A 310 -8.32 5.02 -34.52
N ALA A 311 -7.31 4.89 -35.36
CA ALA A 311 -7.50 4.94 -36.82
C ALA A 311 -8.46 3.83 -37.31
N LYS A 312 -8.31 2.60 -36.79
CA LYS A 312 -9.18 1.48 -37.14
C LYS A 312 -10.62 1.67 -36.69
N ILE A 313 -10.83 2.29 -35.51
CA ILE A 313 -12.17 2.60 -35.03
C ILE A 313 -12.86 3.59 -35.96
N GLU A 314 -12.18 4.66 -36.43
CA GLU A 314 -12.73 5.63 -37.35
C GLU A 314 -13.05 5.03 -38.74
N GLU A 315 -12.15 4.16 -39.25
CA GLU A 315 -12.40 3.39 -40.49
C GLU A 315 -13.68 2.57 -40.38
N LEU A 316 -13.84 1.82 -39.28
CA LEU A 316 -15.01 0.97 -39.06
C LEU A 316 -16.31 1.76 -38.86
N LYS A 317 -16.25 2.97 -38.29
CA LYS A 317 -17.42 3.86 -38.24
C LYS A 317 -17.82 4.37 -39.63
N ALA A 318 -16.84 4.73 -40.46
CA ALA A 318 -17.09 5.22 -41.80
C ALA A 318 -17.73 4.15 -42.73
N VAL A 319 -17.46 2.87 -42.51
CA VAL A 319 -18.04 1.75 -43.29
C VAL A 319 -19.47 1.43 -42.82
N ASN A 320 -19.85 1.75 -41.59
CA ASN A 320 -21.15 1.43 -41.01
C ASN A 320 -22.17 2.60 -41.05
N ASN A 321 -21.76 3.78 -41.56
CA ASN A 321 -22.60 4.93 -41.91
C ASN A 321 -22.82 4.98 -43.43
#